data_5b285559273a4b4a31975c38f2a1408c
#
_entry.id   5b285559273a4b4a31975c38f2a1408c
#
_cell.length_a   1.000
_cell.length_b   1.000
_cell.length_c   1.000
_cell.angle_alpha   90.00
_cell.angle_beta   90.00
_cell.angle_gamma   90.00
#
_symmetry.space_group_name_H-M   'P 1'
#
loop_
_entity.id
_entity.type
_entity.pdbx_description
1 polymer ?
#
loop_
_entity_poly.entity_id
_entity_poly.type
_entity_poly.pdbx_seq_one_letter_code
_entity_poly.pdbx_strand_id
1 'polypeptide(L)'
;KNYKLELEDNTYYFKCIMYPYDDMVLCQYRDITQRSNVKRQLEQVNRNLREIQKVAQIGQWMYNTRDNVFHYMGYTGVLCEESSRSISLEKYQEFIVEEDRMSFTNWCRKNEEGLNEDSISYRVRVAGEIYYMRLQAYLRDELPNGSCNIEGYIQNITDIQRRRNDINTLTHAINNAKESIFAAKEDGTLIFANRQFLHNHGIPESEEIGKLKIYE
;
A
#
# COMPACT_ATOMS: atom_id res chain seq x y z
N LYS A 1 -17.75 19.92 32.01
CA LYS A 1 -16.95 20.60 30.97
C LYS A 1 -15.49 20.21 31.09
N ASN A 2 -14.77 20.19 29.97
CA ASN A 2 -13.31 20.00 29.96
C ASN A 2 -12.65 21.37 29.83
N TYR A 3 -11.60 21.58 30.57
CA TYR A 3 -10.82 22.82 30.59
C TYR A 3 -9.38 22.51 30.24
N LYS A 4 -8.72 23.39 29.53
CA LYS A 4 -7.30 23.39 29.22
C LYS A 4 -6.65 24.52 30.04
N LEU A 5 -5.56 24.21 30.69
CA LEU A 5 -4.73 25.17 31.42
C LEU A 5 -3.30 25.10 30.87
N GLU A 6 -2.75 26.22 30.47
CA GLU A 6 -1.37 26.35 30.03
C GLU A 6 -0.58 27.05 31.13
N LEU A 7 0.44 26.38 31.65
CA LEU A 7 1.37 26.92 32.66
C LEU A 7 2.79 26.73 32.12
N GLU A 8 3.48 27.85 31.90
CA GLU A 8 4.81 27.86 31.27
C GLU A 8 4.80 27.03 29.97
N ASP A 9 5.64 25.99 29.87
CA ASP A 9 5.72 25.12 28.69
C ASP A 9 4.81 23.88 28.77
N ASN A 10 3.96 23.78 29.81
CA ASN A 10 3.13 22.61 30.05
C ASN A 10 1.63 22.88 29.85
N THR A 11 0.95 21.92 29.23
CA THR A 11 -0.50 21.94 29.05
C THR A 11 -1.15 20.88 29.92
N TYR A 12 -2.09 21.32 30.77
CA TYR A 12 -2.87 20.47 31.66
C TYR A 12 -4.32 20.43 31.20
N TYR A 13 -4.95 19.27 31.36
CA TYR A 13 -6.36 19.07 31.03
C TYR A 13 -7.12 18.62 32.27
N PHE A 14 -8.22 19.34 32.59
CA PHE A 14 -9.06 19.01 33.73
C PHE A 14 -10.50 18.79 33.26
N LYS A 15 -11.14 17.77 33.83
CA LYS A 15 -12.59 17.58 33.76
C LYS A 15 -13.22 18.17 35.00
N CYS A 16 -14.08 19.18 34.84
CA CYS A 16 -14.85 19.76 35.95
C CYS A 16 -16.31 19.27 35.85
N ILE A 17 -16.82 18.78 36.97
CA ILE A 17 -18.22 18.44 37.17
C ILE A 17 -18.74 19.39 38.24
N MET A 18 -19.85 20.08 37.93
CA MET A 18 -20.49 21.03 38.82
C MET A 18 -21.81 20.48 39.31
N TYR A 19 -22.02 20.52 40.60
CA TYR A 19 -23.27 20.11 41.25
C TYR A 19 -23.87 21.31 41.95
N PRO A 20 -25.15 21.64 41.70
CA PRO A 20 -25.85 22.64 42.50
C PRO A 20 -26.05 22.12 43.90
N TYR A 21 -25.80 22.99 44.91
CA TYR A 21 -25.97 22.67 46.30
C TYR A 21 -26.44 23.95 47.03
N ASP A 22 -27.75 24.05 47.32
CA ASP A 22 -28.43 25.26 47.83
C ASP A 22 -28.02 26.49 47.01
N ASP A 23 -27.49 27.54 47.68
CA ASP A 23 -27.01 28.77 47.01
C ASP A 23 -25.56 28.66 46.51
N MET A 24 -24.96 27.47 46.52
CA MET A 24 -23.58 27.23 46.14
C MET A 24 -23.46 26.25 44.97
N VAL A 25 -22.28 26.16 44.38
CA VAL A 25 -21.94 25.19 43.34
C VAL A 25 -20.74 24.38 43.83
N LEU A 26 -20.94 23.09 43.99
CA LEU A 26 -19.85 22.19 44.28
C LEU A 26 -19.14 21.82 43.00
N CYS A 27 -17.83 22.09 42.90
CA CYS A 27 -17.01 21.80 41.74
C CYS A 27 -16.06 20.64 42.07
N GLN A 28 -16.16 19.56 41.31
CA GLN A 28 -15.22 18.45 41.36
C GLN A 28 -14.29 18.52 40.14
N TYR A 29 -13.00 18.65 40.38
CA TYR A 29 -11.98 18.63 39.33
C TYR A 29 -11.26 17.28 39.31
N ARG A 30 -11.07 16.79 38.10
CA ARG A 30 -10.23 15.60 37.87
C ARG A 30 -9.17 15.95 36.83
N ASP A 31 -7.92 15.71 37.15
CA ASP A 31 -6.83 15.79 36.18
C ASP A 31 -6.98 14.64 35.18
N ILE A 32 -7.06 14.99 33.91
CA ILE A 32 -7.17 14.06 32.78
C ILE A 32 -6.03 14.27 31.78
N THR A 33 -4.95 14.94 32.19
CA THR A 33 -3.83 15.33 31.30
C THR A 33 -3.21 14.14 30.61
N GLN A 34 -2.82 13.10 31.37
CA GLN A 34 -2.23 11.89 30.82
C GLN A 34 -3.16 11.22 29.81
N ARG A 35 -4.44 11.05 30.15
CA ARG A 35 -5.45 10.45 29.28
C ARG A 35 -5.65 11.28 27.99
N SER A 36 -5.69 12.61 28.13
CA SER A 36 -5.87 13.53 27.00
C SER A 36 -4.66 13.53 26.07
N ASN A 37 -3.44 13.45 26.63
CA ASN A 37 -2.21 13.38 25.86
C ASN A 37 -2.11 12.06 25.08
N VAL A 38 -2.36 10.91 25.73
CA VAL A 38 -2.39 9.60 25.07
C VAL A 38 -3.42 9.57 23.95
N LYS A 39 -4.63 10.10 24.21
CA LYS A 39 -5.68 10.18 23.17
C LYS A 39 -5.22 11.02 21.96
N ARG A 40 -4.61 12.18 22.23
CA ARG A 40 -4.09 13.06 21.15
C ARG A 40 -2.96 12.42 20.36
N GLN A 41 -2.03 11.75 21.04
CA GLN A 41 -0.96 11.01 20.38
C GLN A 41 -1.54 9.92 19.46
N LEU A 42 -2.52 9.14 19.97
CA LEU A 42 -3.19 8.11 19.18
C LEU A 42 -3.91 8.72 17.94
N GLU A 43 -4.64 9.83 18.13
CA GLU A 43 -5.29 10.52 17.03
C GLU A 43 -4.30 11.07 16.01
N GLN A 44 -3.13 11.55 16.46
CA GLN A 44 -2.06 12.03 15.57
C GLN A 44 -1.43 10.87 14.79
N VAL A 45 -1.10 9.77 15.47
CA VAL A 45 -0.56 8.55 14.82
C VAL A 45 -1.54 8.02 13.79
N ASN A 46 -2.83 7.94 14.14
CA ASN A 46 -3.86 7.46 13.22
C ASN A 46 -4.03 8.38 12.00
N ARG A 47 -3.93 9.71 12.19
CA ARG A 47 -3.93 10.64 11.04
C ARG A 47 -2.72 10.42 10.13
N ASN A 48 -1.53 10.34 10.72
CA ASN A 48 -0.31 10.12 9.94
C ASN A 48 -0.37 8.79 9.18
N LEU A 49 -0.86 7.72 9.81
CA LEU A 49 -1.05 6.42 9.15
C LEU A 49 -2.01 6.52 7.95
N ARG A 50 -3.14 7.22 8.10
CA ARG A 50 -4.09 7.42 6.99
C ARG A 50 -3.47 8.18 5.82
N GLU A 51 -2.70 9.23 6.11
CA GLU A 51 -2.00 9.99 5.05
C GLU A 51 -0.96 9.13 4.33
N ILE A 52 -0.19 8.32 5.08
CA ILE A 52 0.77 7.38 4.48
C ILE A 52 0.03 6.35 3.60
N GLN A 53 -1.06 5.76 4.10
CA GLN A 53 -1.86 4.80 3.34
C GLN A 53 -2.41 5.41 2.05
N LYS A 54 -2.85 6.67 2.11
CA LYS A 54 -3.37 7.41 0.96
C LYS A 54 -2.28 7.68 -0.09
N VAL A 55 -1.12 8.17 0.34
CA VAL A 55 0.02 8.45 -0.56
C VAL A 55 0.55 7.16 -1.19
N ALA A 56 0.66 6.09 -0.40
CA ALA A 56 1.13 4.78 -0.87
C ALA A 56 0.05 3.97 -1.61
N GLN A 57 -1.20 4.46 -1.63
CA GLN A 57 -2.37 3.77 -2.19
C GLN A 57 -2.55 2.35 -1.63
N ILE A 58 -2.36 2.22 -0.30
CA ILE A 58 -2.45 0.95 0.42
C ILE A 58 -3.71 0.95 1.28
N GLY A 59 -4.51 -0.10 1.14
CA GLY A 59 -5.62 -0.44 2.02
C GLY A 59 -5.33 -1.72 2.80
N GLN A 60 -6.12 -1.95 3.83
CA GLN A 60 -6.19 -3.23 4.54
C GLN A 60 -7.40 -4.00 4.06
N TRP A 61 -7.33 -5.31 4.13
CA TRP A 61 -8.46 -6.18 3.88
C TRP A 61 -8.49 -7.31 4.90
N MET A 62 -9.70 -7.79 5.16
CA MET A 62 -9.98 -8.99 5.92
C MET A 62 -10.96 -9.85 5.13
N TYR A 63 -10.68 -11.12 5.00
CA TYR A 63 -11.55 -12.09 4.38
C TYR A 63 -12.02 -13.11 5.42
N ASN A 64 -13.33 -13.22 5.59
CA ASN A 64 -13.95 -14.23 6.44
C ASN A 64 -14.40 -15.40 5.56
N THR A 65 -13.83 -16.58 5.80
CA THR A 65 -14.09 -17.77 4.96
C THR A 65 -15.48 -18.35 5.20
N ARG A 66 -16.12 -18.09 6.37
CA ARG A 66 -17.48 -18.55 6.65
C ARG A 66 -18.51 -17.81 5.85
N ASP A 67 -18.39 -16.49 5.86
CA ASP A 67 -19.39 -15.60 5.24
C ASP A 67 -19.05 -15.30 3.78
N ASN A 68 -17.87 -15.72 3.34
CA ASN A 68 -17.31 -15.52 1.99
C ASN A 68 -17.29 -14.03 1.61
N VAL A 69 -16.87 -13.18 2.57
CA VAL A 69 -16.91 -11.72 2.44
C VAL A 69 -15.55 -11.10 2.66
N PHE A 70 -15.15 -10.23 1.75
CA PHE A 70 -14.04 -9.32 1.91
C PHE A 70 -14.50 -8.01 2.55
N HIS A 71 -13.80 -7.58 3.59
CA HIS A 71 -13.92 -6.28 4.22
C HIS A 71 -12.69 -5.45 3.89
N TYR A 72 -12.89 -4.31 3.27
CA TYR A 72 -11.80 -3.37 2.94
C TYR A 72 -11.83 -2.19 3.89
N MET A 73 -10.63 -1.74 4.27
CA MET A 73 -10.41 -0.53 5.06
C MET A 73 -9.26 0.26 4.45
N GLY A 74 -9.41 1.59 4.37
CA GLY A 74 -8.35 2.47 3.87
C GLY A 74 -8.49 2.82 2.40
N TYR A 75 -7.47 3.48 1.85
CA TYR A 75 -7.50 4.13 0.55
C TYR A 75 -6.73 3.34 -0.50
N THR A 76 -7.43 2.75 -1.46
CA THR A 76 -6.81 2.11 -2.63
C THR A 76 -6.93 2.97 -3.90
N GLY A 77 -7.67 4.06 -3.86
CA GLY A 77 -7.92 4.95 -5.00
C GLY A 77 -8.85 4.38 -6.07
N VAL A 78 -9.24 3.10 -5.97
CA VAL A 78 -9.99 2.40 -7.04
C VAL A 78 -11.24 1.73 -6.50
N LEU A 79 -11.12 0.94 -5.45
CA LEU A 79 -12.20 0.11 -4.91
C LEU A 79 -12.83 0.69 -3.66
N CYS A 80 -12.13 1.53 -2.94
CA CYS A 80 -12.58 2.23 -1.75
C CYS A 80 -12.00 3.65 -1.70
N GLU A 81 -12.89 4.62 -1.64
CA GLU A 81 -12.59 6.00 -1.25
C GLU A 81 -13.02 6.16 0.23
N GLU A 82 -12.05 6.21 1.14
CA GLU A 82 -12.17 6.62 2.56
C GLU A 82 -13.08 5.80 3.50
N SER A 83 -13.84 4.79 3.05
CA SER A 83 -14.76 4.04 3.91
C SER A 83 -14.48 2.53 3.89
N SER A 84 -14.79 1.85 4.99
CA SER A 84 -14.83 0.39 5.01
C SER A 84 -15.96 -0.10 4.09
N ARG A 85 -15.66 -1.04 3.22
CA ARG A 85 -16.63 -1.66 2.32
C ARG A 85 -16.55 -3.18 2.43
N SER A 86 -17.71 -3.81 2.43
CA SER A 86 -17.82 -5.27 2.43
C SER A 86 -18.35 -5.73 1.08
N ILE A 87 -17.75 -6.76 0.51
CA ILE A 87 -18.15 -7.34 -0.76
C ILE A 87 -17.96 -8.87 -0.71
N SER A 88 -18.90 -9.65 -1.29
CA SER A 88 -18.70 -11.08 -1.40
C SER A 88 -17.53 -11.39 -2.37
N LEU A 89 -16.86 -12.52 -2.15
CA LEU A 89 -15.76 -12.97 -3.01
C LEU A 89 -16.19 -13.08 -4.48
N GLU A 90 -17.40 -13.59 -4.72
CA GLU A 90 -17.95 -13.73 -6.08
C GLU A 90 -18.09 -12.38 -6.78
N LYS A 91 -18.69 -11.38 -6.11
CA LYS A 91 -18.80 -10.02 -6.66
C LYS A 91 -17.43 -9.35 -6.85
N TYR A 92 -16.47 -9.66 -5.96
CA TYR A 92 -15.12 -9.13 -6.14
C TYR A 92 -14.45 -9.71 -7.38
N GLN A 93 -14.63 -11.01 -7.64
CA GLN A 93 -14.10 -11.68 -8.82
C GLN A 93 -14.67 -11.12 -10.13
N GLU A 94 -15.85 -10.53 -10.13
CA GLU A 94 -16.41 -9.87 -11.33
C GLU A 94 -15.57 -8.68 -11.80
N PHE A 95 -14.93 -7.97 -10.86
CA PHE A 95 -13.99 -6.89 -11.21
C PHE A 95 -12.65 -7.40 -11.74
N ILE A 96 -12.28 -8.64 -11.43
CA ILE A 96 -11.00 -9.22 -11.87
C ILE A 96 -11.08 -9.55 -13.36
N VAL A 97 -10.05 -9.14 -14.10
CA VAL A 97 -9.89 -9.49 -15.52
C VAL A 97 -9.85 -11.01 -15.66
N GLU A 98 -10.54 -11.55 -16.66
CA GLU A 98 -10.84 -12.99 -16.79
C GLU A 98 -9.59 -13.88 -16.71
N GLU A 99 -8.50 -13.46 -17.35
CA GLU A 99 -7.24 -14.20 -17.37
C GLU A 99 -6.59 -14.33 -15.99
N ASP A 100 -6.89 -13.41 -15.06
CA ASP A 100 -6.28 -13.37 -13.74
C ASP A 100 -7.13 -14.09 -12.68
N ARG A 101 -8.41 -14.40 -12.96
CA ARG A 101 -9.37 -15.00 -12.01
C ARG A 101 -8.90 -16.33 -11.43
N MET A 102 -8.36 -17.21 -12.28
CA MET A 102 -7.91 -18.53 -11.83
C MET A 102 -6.74 -18.40 -10.86
N SER A 103 -5.77 -17.55 -11.18
CA SER A 103 -4.61 -17.30 -10.32
C SER A 103 -5.02 -16.70 -8.97
N PHE A 104 -5.98 -15.76 -8.99
CA PHE A 104 -6.53 -15.14 -7.80
C PHE A 104 -7.27 -16.18 -6.92
N THR A 105 -8.13 -17.00 -7.50
CA THR A 105 -8.87 -18.05 -6.77
C THR A 105 -7.91 -19.06 -6.13
N ASN A 106 -6.87 -19.49 -6.85
CA ASN A 106 -5.86 -20.37 -6.32
C ASN A 106 -5.08 -19.75 -5.17
N TRP A 107 -4.79 -18.46 -5.25
CA TRP A 107 -4.13 -17.73 -4.17
C TRP A 107 -5.02 -17.64 -2.92
N CYS A 108 -6.32 -17.34 -3.07
CA CYS A 108 -7.28 -17.35 -1.95
C CYS A 108 -7.31 -18.72 -1.28
N ARG A 109 -7.46 -19.80 -2.05
CA ARG A 109 -7.51 -21.17 -1.53
C ARG A 109 -6.24 -21.57 -0.76
N LYS A 110 -5.06 -21.20 -1.26
CA LYS A 110 -3.80 -21.43 -0.52
C LYS A 110 -3.79 -20.77 0.84
N ASN A 111 -4.32 -19.54 0.95
CA ASN A 111 -4.40 -18.82 2.21
C ASN A 111 -5.49 -19.38 3.15
N GLU A 112 -6.52 -20.03 2.62
CA GLU A 112 -7.51 -20.77 3.41
C GLU A 112 -6.91 -22.04 4.01
N GLU A 113 -6.10 -22.77 3.25
CA GLU A 113 -5.40 -23.99 3.68
C GLU A 113 -4.26 -23.71 4.67
N GLY A 114 -3.60 -22.55 4.55
CA GLY A 114 -2.51 -22.09 5.40
C GLY A 114 -2.03 -20.71 4.98
N LEU A 115 -1.48 -19.93 5.90
CA LEU A 115 -0.96 -18.60 5.57
C LEU A 115 0.11 -18.70 4.48
N ASN A 116 -0.12 -18.03 3.36
CA ASN A 116 0.84 -17.92 2.27
C ASN A 116 1.40 -16.49 2.23
N GLU A 117 2.70 -16.37 2.50
CA GLU A 117 3.39 -15.07 2.51
C GLU A 117 3.60 -14.47 1.11
N ASP A 118 3.35 -15.25 0.04
CA ASP A 118 3.49 -14.75 -1.32
C ASP A 118 2.41 -13.73 -1.65
N SER A 119 2.81 -12.62 -2.25
CA SER A 119 1.86 -11.65 -2.80
C SER A 119 1.35 -12.10 -4.16
N ILE A 120 0.11 -11.73 -4.47
CA ILE A 120 -0.44 -11.86 -5.82
C ILE A 120 -0.61 -10.47 -6.45
N SER A 121 -0.28 -10.35 -7.73
CA SER A 121 -0.61 -9.18 -8.55
C SER A 121 -1.61 -9.58 -9.63
N TYR A 122 -2.68 -8.81 -9.79
CA TYR A 122 -3.76 -9.09 -10.72
C TYR A 122 -4.39 -7.77 -11.20
N ARG A 123 -5.15 -7.84 -12.28
CA ARG A 123 -5.82 -6.71 -12.89
C ARG A 123 -7.30 -6.68 -12.50
N VAL A 124 -7.79 -5.49 -12.18
CA VAL A 124 -9.22 -5.24 -11.98
C VAL A 124 -9.71 -4.22 -13.00
N ARG A 125 -10.96 -4.38 -13.44
CA ARG A 125 -11.64 -3.44 -14.33
C ARG A 125 -12.71 -2.69 -13.56
N VAL A 126 -12.54 -1.37 -13.45
CA VAL A 126 -13.49 -0.48 -12.76
C VAL A 126 -13.81 0.68 -13.68
N ALA A 127 -15.09 0.93 -13.93
CA ALA A 127 -15.57 1.99 -14.83
C ALA A 127 -14.92 1.95 -16.25
N GLY A 128 -14.58 0.76 -16.75
CA GLY A 128 -13.94 0.56 -18.04
C GLY A 128 -12.42 0.65 -18.04
N GLU A 129 -11.82 1.16 -16.99
CA GLU A 129 -10.37 1.29 -16.82
C GLU A 129 -9.76 0.06 -16.15
N ILE A 130 -8.51 -0.27 -16.51
CA ILE A 130 -7.74 -1.37 -15.91
C ILE A 130 -6.76 -0.83 -14.89
N TYR A 131 -6.84 -1.40 -13.67
CA TYR A 131 -5.94 -1.11 -12.57
C TYR A 131 -5.19 -2.37 -12.17
N TYR A 132 -3.94 -2.21 -11.77
CA TYR A 132 -3.10 -3.30 -11.26
C TYR A 132 -3.11 -3.27 -9.74
N MET A 133 -3.53 -4.36 -9.15
CA MET A 133 -3.62 -4.51 -7.70
C MET A 133 -2.63 -5.56 -7.23
N ARG A 134 -2.04 -5.34 -6.05
CA ARG A 134 -1.23 -6.32 -5.33
C ARG A 134 -1.89 -6.65 -4.01
N LEU A 135 -2.06 -7.92 -3.74
CA LEU A 135 -2.62 -8.44 -2.49
C LEU A 135 -1.59 -9.29 -1.77
N GLN A 136 -1.48 -9.14 -0.45
CA GLN A 136 -0.68 -10.00 0.39
C GLN A 136 -1.40 -10.26 1.71
N ALA A 137 -1.41 -11.52 2.16
CA ALA A 137 -1.87 -11.90 3.49
C ALA A 137 -0.70 -11.85 4.48
N TYR A 138 -0.98 -11.47 5.73
CA TYR A 138 0.01 -11.45 6.80
C TYR A 138 -0.49 -12.10 8.09
N LEU A 139 -1.79 -12.37 8.22
CA LEU A 139 -2.39 -13.01 9.39
C LEU A 139 -3.50 -13.97 8.95
N ARG A 140 -3.57 -15.10 9.61
CA ARG A 140 -4.65 -16.08 9.49
C ARG A 140 -5.02 -16.56 10.89
N ASP A 141 -6.23 -16.25 11.30
CA ASP A 141 -6.79 -16.65 12.59
C ASP A 141 -7.87 -17.72 12.40
N GLU A 142 -7.70 -18.85 13.06
CA GLU A 142 -8.70 -19.91 13.06
C GLU A 142 -9.80 -19.62 14.08
N LEU A 143 -11.05 -19.75 13.65
CA LEU A 143 -12.20 -19.57 14.49
C LEU A 143 -12.67 -20.93 15.06
N PRO A 144 -13.34 -20.94 16.25
CA PRO A 144 -13.78 -22.16 16.89
C PRO A 144 -14.70 -23.07 16.06
N ASN A 145 -15.29 -22.53 15.01
CA ASN A 145 -16.19 -23.23 14.08
C ASN A 145 -15.47 -23.83 12.86
N GLY A 146 -14.13 -23.79 12.82
CA GLY A 146 -13.32 -24.30 11.72
C GLY A 146 -13.18 -23.36 10.51
N SER A 147 -13.83 -22.20 10.53
CA SER A 147 -13.57 -21.13 9.54
C SER A 147 -12.34 -20.30 9.95
N CYS A 148 -11.84 -19.44 9.07
CA CYS A 148 -10.76 -18.52 9.42
C CYS A 148 -11.03 -17.08 8.96
N ASN A 149 -10.39 -16.15 9.65
CA ASN A 149 -10.20 -14.79 9.20
C ASN A 149 -8.78 -14.67 8.64
N ILE A 150 -8.68 -14.14 7.44
CA ILE A 150 -7.40 -13.87 6.78
C ILE A 150 -7.30 -12.35 6.61
N GLU A 151 -6.21 -11.78 7.10
CA GLU A 151 -5.96 -10.35 7.01
C GLU A 151 -4.74 -10.06 6.16
N GLY A 152 -4.78 -8.93 5.47
CA GLY A 152 -3.71 -8.53 4.60
C GLY A 152 -3.76 -7.06 4.21
N TYR A 153 -2.88 -6.69 3.30
CA TYR A 153 -2.93 -5.40 2.64
C TYR A 153 -3.17 -5.55 1.14
N ILE A 154 -3.80 -4.53 0.58
CA ILE A 154 -4.03 -4.36 -0.85
C ILE A 154 -3.40 -3.05 -1.29
N GLN A 155 -2.68 -3.07 -2.39
CA GLN A 155 -2.02 -1.90 -2.95
C GLN A 155 -2.41 -1.71 -4.42
N ASN A 156 -2.74 -0.49 -4.79
CA ASN A 156 -2.81 -0.10 -6.19
C ASN A 156 -1.39 0.16 -6.72
N ILE A 157 -0.94 -0.67 -7.65
CA ILE A 157 0.40 -0.60 -8.25
C ILE A 157 0.34 -0.13 -9.72
N THR A 158 -0.76 0.48 -10.14
CA THR A 158 -0.99 0.87 -11.55
C THR A 158 0.10 1.80 -12.06
N ASP A 159 0.44 2.84 -11.29
CA ASP A 159 1.47 3.80 -11.71
C ASP A 159 2.86 3.16 -11.75
N ILE A 160 3.13 2.22 -10.83
CA ILE A 160 4.39 1.46 -10.83
C ILE A 160 4.48 0.60 -12.10
N GLN A 161 3.41 -0.10 -12.46
CA GLN A 161 3.37 -0.94 -13.66
C GLN A 161 3.41 -0.11 -14.95
N ARG A 162 2.71 1.01 -15.01
CA ARG A 162 2.77 1.92 -16.17
C ARG A 162 4.21 2.40 -16.40
N ARG A 163 4.86 2.94 -15.36
CA ARG A 163 6.26 3.40 -15.46
C ARG A 163 7.22 2.28 -15.89
N ARG A 164 7.03 1.08 -15.34
CA ARG A 164 7.85 -0.08 -15.73
C ARG A 164 7.64 -0.45 -17.20
N ASN A 165 6.40 -0.44 -17.68
CA ASN A 165 6.10 -0.71 -19.07
C ASN A 165 6.67 0.36 -19.99
N ASP A 166 6.60 1.64 -19.61
CA ASP A 166 7.19 2.75 -20.38
C ASP A 166 8.70 2.61 -20.50
N ILE A 167 9.39 2.29 -19.37
CA ILE A 167 10.83 2.02 -19.38
C ILE A 167 11.16 0.84 -20.27
N ASN A 168 10.43 -0.26 -20.18
CA ASN A 168 10.64 -1.43 -21.03
C ASN A 168 10.44 -1.09 -22.49
N THR A 169 9.39 -0.35 -22.84
CA THR A 169 9.10 0.08 -24.22
C THR A 169 10.23 0.94 -24.77
N LEU A 170 10.69 1.94 -24.00
CA LEU A 170 11.82 2.79 -24.38
C LEU A 170 13.11 1.97 -24.54
N THR A 171 13.39 1.05 -23.61
CA THR A 171 14.55 0.16 -23.68
C THR A 171 14.52 -0.70 -24.93
N HIS A 172 13.36 -1.27 -25.26
CA HIS A 172 13.18 -2.05 -26.48
C HIS A 172 13.36 -1.20 -27.74
N ALA A 173 12.81 0.01 -27.78
CA ALA A 173 12.99 0.93 -28.90
C ALA A 173 14.47 1.28 -29.12
N ILE A 174 15.19 1.61 -28.05
CA ILE A 174 16.60 1.93 -28.11
C ILE A 174 17.44 0.71 -28.54
N ASN A 175 17.15 -0.49 -28.03
CA ASN A 175 17.87 -1.71 -28.39
C ASN A 175 17.62 -2.16 -29.84
N ASN A 176 16.49 -1.79 -30.41
CA ASN A 176 16.16 -2.09 -31.81
C ASN A 176 16.55 -0.96 -32.79
N ALA A 177 17.10 0.14 -32.29
CA ALA A 177 17.63 1.19 -33.16
C ALA A 177 18.82 0.67 -33.97
N LYS A 178 18.89 1.07 -35.25
CA LYS A 178 20.03 0.72 -36.13
C LYS A 178 21.30 1.50 -35.83
N GLU A 179 21.16 2.56 -35.05
CA GLU A 179 22.27 3.43 -34.68
C GLU A 179 22.89 2.97 -33.35
N SER A 180 24.21 3.12 -33.22
CA SER A 180 24.90 2.89 -31.95
C SER A 180 24.54 3.99 -30.95
N ILE A 181 23.90 3.60 -29.86
CA ILE A 181 23.51 4.52 -28.79
C ILE A 181 24.20 4.07 -27.50
N PHE A 182 24.88 5.00 -26.86
CA PHE A 182 25.52 4.75 -25.56
C PHE A 182 25.47 5.97 -24.67
N ALA A 183 25.65 5.76 -23.36
CA ALA A 183 25.87 6.79 -22.36
C ALA A 183 27.08 6.42 -21.52
N ALA A 184 27.92 7.40 -21.21
CA ALA A 184 29.12 7.22 -20.37
C ALA A 184 29.20 8.34 -19.33
N LYS A 185 29.93 8.08 -18.25
CA LYS A 185 30.35 9.09 -17.28
C LYS A 185 31.48 9.94 -17.85
N GLU A 186 31.81 11.04 -17.17
CA GLU A 186 32.92 11.90 -17.53
C GLU A 186 34.27 11.16 -17.52
N ASP A 187 34.44 10.12 -16.71
CA ASP A 187 35.62 9.26 -16.65
C ASP A 187 35.68 8.19 -17.77
N GLY A 188 34.74 8.25 -18.71
CA GLY A 188 34.64 7.31 -19.83
C GLY A 188 33.92 6.00 -19.49
N THR A 189 33.54 5.76 -18.23
CA THR A 189 32.83 4.52 -17.85
C THR A 189 31.44 4.44 -18.48
N LEU A 190 31.17 3.39 -19.24
CA LEU A 190 29.86 3.15 -19.85
C LEU A 190 28.78 2.94 -18.79
N ILE A 191 27.68 3.69 -18.88
CA ILE A 191 26.49 3.54 -18.07
C ILE A 191 25.46 2.68 -18.81
N PHE A 192 25.39 2.86 -20.12
CA PHE A 192 24.42 2.22 -21.00
C PHE A 192 25.02 2.06 -22.41
N ALA A 193 24.69 0.96 -23.09
CA ALA A 193 24.93 0.77 -24.50
C ALA A 193 23.81 -0.08 -25.10
N ASN A 194 23.29 0.29 -26.27
CA ASN A 194 22.29 -0.51 -26.95
C ASN A 194 22.95 -1.69 -27.69
N ARG A 195 22.14 -2.64 -28.13
CA ARG A 195 22.57 -3.84 -28.84
C ARG A 195 23.45 -3.51 -30.05
N GLN A 196 23.09 -2.47 -30.81
CA GLN A 196 23.83 -2.07 -32.01
C GLN A 196 25.26 -1.56 -31.68
N PHE A 197 25.40 -0.81 -30.57
CA PHE A 197 26.71 -0.37 -30.10
C PHE A 197 27.58 -1.57 -29.72
N LEU A 198 27.05 -2.51 -28.92
CA LEU A 198 27.77 -3.71 -28.50
C LEU A 198 28.23 -4.52 -29.71
N HIS A 199 27.32 -4.75 -30.65
CA HIS A 199 27.61 -5.48 -31.90
C HIS A 199 28.72 -4.81 -32.72
N ASN A 200 28.64 -3.48 -32.94
CA ASN A 200 29.59 -2.75 -33.75
C ASN A 200 31.01 -2.72 -33.12
N HIS A 201 31.09 -2.88 -31.81
CA HIS A 201 32.38 -2.90 -31.08
C HIS A 201 32.82 -4.31 -30.71
N GLY A 202 32.11 -5.35 -31.11
CA GLY A 202 32.46 -6.74 -30.82
C GLY A 202 32.35 -7.09 -29.34
N ILE A 203 31.52 -6.37 -28.56
CA ILE A 203 31.34 -6.57 -27.13
C ILE A 203 30.20 -7.56 -26.93
N PRO A 204 30.40 -8.67 -26.18
CA PRO A 204 29.33 -9.62 -25.89
C PRO A 204 28.22 -8.99 -25.06
N GLU A 205 26.95 -9.34 -25.35
CA GLU A 205 25.80 -8.86 -24.55
C GLU A 205 25.85 -9.30 -23.06
N SER A 206 26.65 -10.32 -22.73
CA SER A 206 26.87 -10.80 -21.38
C SER A 206 27.88 -9.98 -20.58
N GLU A 207 28.57 -9.04 -21.22
CA GLU A 207 29.59 -8.22 -20.57
C GLU A 207 28.95 -7.17 -19.65
N GLU A 208 29.54 -6.95 -18.48
CA GLU A 208 29.09 -5.91 -17.54
C GLU A 208 29.48 -4.52 -18.05
N ILE A 209 28.53 -3.80 -18.62
CA ILE A 209 28.71 -2.46 -19.23
C ILE A 209 29.45 -1.51 -18.28
N GLY A 210 29.15 -1.53 -16.96
CA GLY A 210 29.80 -0.67 -15.97
C GLY A 210 31.29 -0.89 -15.75
N LYS A 211 31.89 -1.95 -16.34
CA LYS A 211 33.33 -2.20 -16.33
C LYS A 211 34.03 -1.71 -17.59
N LEU A 212 33.28 -1.37 -18.61
CA LEU A 212 33.84 -0.90 -19.89
C LEU A 212 34.08 0.60 -19.84
N LYS A 213 35.18 1.02 -20.44
CA LYS A 213 35.54 2.44 -20.61
C LYS A 213 35.72 2.77 -22.06
N ILE A 214 35.20 3.94 -22.45
CA ILE A 214 35.49 4.58 -23.73
C ILE A 214 36.63 5.54 -23.49
N TYR A 215 37.72 5.43 -24.28
CA TYR A 215 38.82 6.38 -24.34
C TYR A 215 38.74 7.06 -25.71
N GLU A 216 39.13 8.35 -25.75
CA GLU A 216 39.37 9.10 -26.98
C GLU A 216 40.58 8.54 -27.73
#